data_35a14e3c7556583f76d0d5fe2d10f9bb
#
_entry.id   35a14e3c7556583f76d0d5fe2d10f9bb
#
_cell.length_a   1.000
_cell.length_b   1.000
_cell.length_c   1.000
_cell.angle_alpha   90.00
_cell.angle_beta   90.00
_cell.angle_gamma   90.00
#
_symmetry.space_group_name_H-M   'P 1'
#
loop_
_entity.id
_entity.type
_entity.pdbx_description
1 polymer ?
#
loop_
_entity_poly.entity_id
_entity_poly.type
_entity_poly.pdbx_seq_one_letter_code
_entity_poly.pdbx_strand_id
1 'polypeptide(L)'
;MAELTISADEIRSAIQNYVTEYSPDVSREEVGIVTEAGDGIARVEGLPSVMTNELLEFESGVRGLALNLDVREVGVVVLGDFAGIEEGQQVRRTGEVLSVPVGEGYLGRVVDPLGNPIDGGGAITTSGRRALELQAPTVVQRKSVHEPLQTGIKAIDAMTPIGRGQRQLIIGDRQTGKTAIAIDAIINQKQAWATGDPAQQVRCIYVAVGQKGSTIASIRSALEEAGAMEYTTIVAAPASEAAGFKYIAPYTGSAIGQHWMYEGKHVLIVFDDLTKQAEAYRAVSLLLRRPPGREAYPGDVFYLHSRLLERCAKLSDDLGAGSMTGLPLIETKGNDVSAYIPTNVISITDGQIFLETGLFNSGVRPAINVGISVSRVGGSAQIKAMKSVAGRLRLDLAQFRELEAFSSFSSDLDAASRATLDRGQRLVELLKQGQYSPYPVERQVVSLWLGTTGKLDKVPVSEVRRFESEFLDFVGRGDNGVYDEIRTSRALGDDAVSSLERAVESFYGQFQLPDGGSLLLNEPEAEAMDASERGQERVQVKRSA
;
A
#
# COMPACT_ATOMS: atom_id res chain seq x y z
N MET A 1 -39.95 37.50 50.20
CA MET A 1 -38.51 37.31 50.25
C MET A 1 -38.22 36.38 51.42
N ALA A 2 -37.80 35.15 51.16
CA ALA A 2 -37.41 34.22 52.22
C ALA A 2 -36.00 34.58 52.63
N GLU A 3 -35.74 35.03 53.83
CA GLU A 3 -34.43 35.20 54.43
C GLU A 3 -33.83 33.82 54.66
N LEU A 4 -32.77 33.53 53.95
CA LEU A 4 -31.90 32.37 54.21
C LEU A 4 -31.08 32.67 55.47
N THR A 5 -31.56 32.24 56.62
CA THR A 5 -30.78 32.27 57.88
C THR A 5 -29.92 31.01 57.93
N ILE A 6 -28.67 31.14 57.51
CA ILE A 6 -27.64 30.08 57.70
C ILE A 6 -27.21 30.13 59.16
N SER A 7 -27.38 29.03 59.88
CA SER A 7 -27.00 28.96 61.29
C SER A 7 -25.45 28.82 61.44
N ALA A 8 -24.91 29.34 62.54
CA ALA A 8 -23.49 29.26 62.85
C ALA A 8 -22.99 27.79 62.95
N ASP A 9 -23.87 26.85 63.28
CA ASP A 9 -23.59 25.42 63.37
C ASP A 9 -23.53 24.75 62.00
N GLU A 10 -24.32 25.21 61.01
CA GLU A 10 -24.27 24.74 59.62
C GLU A 10 -22.95 25.20 58.95
N ILE A 11 -22.51 26.44 59.21
CA ILE A 11 -21.23 26.95 58.74
C ILE A 11 -20.07 26.15 59.36
N ARG A 12 -20.13 25.86 60.68
CA ARG A 12 -19.14 25.08 61.37
C ARG A 12 -19.05 23.64 60.84
N SER A 13 -20.20 22.99 60.62
CA SER A 13 -20.28 21.64 60.06
C SER A 13 -19.74 21.59 58.61
N ALA A 14 -20.08 22.58 57.76
CA ALA A 14 -19.59 22.67 56.42
C ALA A 14 -18.06 22.88 56.35
N ILE A 15 -17.54 23.76 57.21
CA ILE A 15 -16.08 23.97 57.32
C ILE A 15 -15.38 22.72 57.85
N GLN A 16 -15.97 22.03 58.86
CA GLN A 16 -15.40 20.82 59.42
C GLN A 16 -15.39 19.66 58.45
N ASN A 17 -16.45 19.50 57.65
CA ASN A 17 -16.52 18.53 56.56
C ASN A 17 -15.50 18.87 55.46
N TYR A 18 -15.41 20.13 55.06
CA TYR A 18 -14.44 20.59 54.06
C TYR A 18 -12.99 20.37 54.49
N VAL A 19 -12.66 20.63 55.78
CA VAL A 19 -11.33 20.41 56.33
C VAL A 19 -11.02 18.93 56.50
N THR A 20 -12.03 18.08 56.77
CA THR A 20 -11.85 16.63 56.94
C THR A 20 -11.74 15.90 55.58
N GLU A 21 -12.43 16.44 54.58
CA GLU A 21 -12.35 15.93 53.18
C GLU A 21 -11.21 16.55 52.39
N TYR A 22 -10.59 17.64 52.86
CA TYR A 22 -9.44 18.26 52.25
C TYR A 22 -8.22 17.42 52.47
N SER A 23 -8.00 16.41 51.62
CA SER A 23 -6.70 15.85 51.37
C SER A 23 -6.02 16.74 50.34
N PRO A 24 -4.96 17.50 50.69
CA PRO A 24 -4.18 18.15 49.66
C PRO A 24 -3.61 17.06 48.78
N ASP A 25 -4.08 17.01 47.56
CA ASP A 25 -3.46 16.20 46.50
C ASP A 25 -2.10 16.85 46.20
N VAL A 26 -1.11 16.54 47.04
CA VAL A 26 0.27 16.91 46.78
C VAL A 26 0.76 15.95 45.71
N SER A 27 0.33 16.19 44.48
CA SER A 27 0.96 15.57 43.33
C SER A 27 2.42 16.03 43.29
N ARG A 28 3.32 15.18 43.75
CA ARG A 28 4.75 15.39 43.54
C ARG A 28 4.99 15.15 42.04
N GLU A 29 4.96 16.19 41.26
CA GLU A 29 5.39 16.12 39.85
C GLU A 29 6.91 15.95 39.85
N GLU A 30 7.40 14.89 39.22
CA GLU A 30 8.80 14.74 38.92
C GLU A 30 9.18 15.70 37.81
N VAL A 31 10.10 16.60 38.08
CA VAL A 31 10.60 17.59 37.16
C VAL A 31 12.06 17.29 36.85
N GLY A 32 12.38 17.09 35.59
CA GLY A 32 13.76 16.97 35.14
C GLY A 32 14.30 18.29 34.60
N ILE A 33 15.59 18.34 34.37
CA ILE A 33 16.30 19.49 33.77
C ILE A 33 16.97 19.04 32.48
N VAL A 34 16.85 19.86 31.46
CA VAL A 34 17.54 19.67 30.17
C VAL A 34 19.04 19.94 30.37
N THR A 35 19.87 18.96 30.10
CA THR A 35 21.34 19.06 30.21
C THR A 35 22.01 19.24 28.85
N GLU A 36 21.39 18.81 27.76
CA GLU A 36 21.86 18.98 26.37
C GLU A 36 20.63 19.06 25.47
N ALA A 37 20.57 20.03 24.55
CA ALA A 37 19.52 20.15 23.56
C ALA A 37 20.12 20.50 22.19
N GLY A 38 19.60 19.86 21.13
CA GLY A 38 20.00 20.14 19.75
C GLY A 38 19.51 19.08 18.76
N ASP A 39 19.36 19.51 17.51
CA ASP A 39 19.02 18.63 16.37
C ASP A 39 17.77 17.74 16.56
N GLY A 40 16.81 18.22 17.36
CA GLY A 40 15.56 17.48 17.61
C GLY A 40 15.65 16.40 18.69
N ILE A 41 16.72 16.43 19.50
CA ILE A 41 16.84 15.60 20.72
C ILE A 41 17.11 16.49 21.94
N ALA A 42 16.81 15.98 23.12
CA ALA A 42 17.23 16.54 24.40
C ALA A 42 17.71 15.43 25.33
N ARG A 43 18.62 15.78 26.25
CA ARG A 43 19.00 14.94 27.37
C ARG A 43 18.47 15.58 28.63
N VAL A 44 17.85 14.78 29.45
CA VAL A 44 17.15 15.24 30.65
C VAL A 44 17.63 14.44 31.86
N GLU A 45 18.02 15.11 32.93
CA GLU A 45 18.34 14.49 34.23
C GLU A 45 17.18 14.73 35.20
N GLY A 46 17.10 13.89 36.25
CA GLY A 46 16.17 14.09 37.38
C GLY A 46 14.80 13.42 37.20
N LEU A 47 14.65 12.49 36.27
CA LEU A 47 13.41 11.72 36.03
C LEU A 47 13.60 10.21 36.32
N PRO A 48 13.80 9.79 37.58
CA PRO A 48 14.12 8.40 37.90
C PRO A 48 12.98 7.40 37.64
N SER A 49 11.72 7.86 37.61
CA SER A 49 10.55 6.99 37.43
C SER A 49 9.98 7.02 36.01
N VAL A 50 10.67 7.68 35.06
CA VAL A 50 10.19 7.78 33.67
C VAL A 50 10.10 6.40 32.99
N MET A 51 9.04 6.21 32.21
CA MET A 51 8.81 4.98 31.44
C MET A 51 9.35 5.11 30.01
N THR A 52 9.75 4.00 29.42
CA THR A 52 10.07 3.97 27.98
C THR A 52 8.84 4.36 27.15
N ASN A 53 9.03 5.23 26.14
CA ASN A 53 7.97 5.80 25.32
C ASN A 53 6.96 6.66 26.09
N GLU A 54 7.30 7.14 27.28
CA GLU A 54 6.52 8.13 28.01
C GLU A 54 6.62 9.49 27.31
N LEU A 55 5.50 10.20 27.24
CA LEU A 55 5.47 11.59 26.82
C LEU A 55 5.98 12.48 27.94
N LEU A 56 6.89 13.36 27.58
CA LEU A 56 7.40 14.44 28.43
C LEU A 56 6.93 15.78 27.87
N GLU A 57 6.75 16.76 28.74
CA GLU A 57 6.34 18.11 28.37
C GLU A 57 7.45 19.10 28.78
N PHE A 58 7.98 19.80 27.80
CA PHE A 58 8.92 20.89 28.00
C PHE A 58 8.21 22.16 28.46
N GLU A 59 8.93 23.08 29.07
CA GLU A 59 8.41 24.35 29.57
C GLU A 59 7.75 25.20 28.46
N SER A 60 8.20 25.03 27.20
CA SER A 60 7.62 25.62 26.01
C SER A 60 6.27 25.01 25.57
N GLY A 61 5.80 23.94 26.23
CA GLY A 61 4.63 23.14 25.81
C GLY A 61 4.91 22.15 24.69
N VAL A 62 6.14 22.09 24.19
CA VAL A 62 6.55 21.08 23.19
C VAL A 62 6.63 19.72 23.86
N ARG A 63 6.22 18.68 23.16
CA ARG A 63 6.25 17.30 23.68
C ARG A 63 7.55 16.60 23.30
N GLY A 64 8.03 15.74 24.17
CA GLY A 64 9.16 14.86 23.93
C GLY A 64 8.80 13.40 24.21
N LEU A 65 9.51 12.49 23.56
CA LEU A 65 9.38 11.05 23.72
C LEU A 65 10.62 10.51 24.44
N ALA A 66 10.45 9.94 25.63
CA ALA A 66 11.53 9.27 26.36
C ALA A 66 11.89 7.96 25.65
N LEU A 67 13.01 7.95 24.91
CA LEU A 67 13.41 6.82 24.07
C LEU A 67 14.60 6.04 24.62
N ASN A 68 15.54 6.70 25.30
CA ASN A 68 16.72 6.07 25.89
C ASN A 68 16.77 6.35 27.38
N LEU A 69 16.66 5.30 28.18
CA LEU A 69 16.69 5.42 29.65
C LEU A 69 18.04 4.94 30.14
N ASP A 70 18.83 5.86 30.72
CA ASP A 70 20.07 5.55 31.40
C ASP A 70 19.92 5.87 32.89
N VAL A 71 20.85 5.40 33.72
CA VAL A 71 20.83 5.56 35.18
C VAL A 71 20.82 7.04 35.58
N ARG A 72 21.43 7.90 34.81
CA ARG A 72 21.61 9.32 35.13
C ARG A 72 20.81 10.25 34.25
N GLU A 73 20.58 9.86 32.99
CA GLU A 73 19.96 10.72 31.98
C GLU A 73 18.92 9.98 31.16
N VAL A 74 17.98 10.74 30.65
CA VAL A 74 16.95 10.27 29.71
C VAL A 74 17.19 10.91 28.36
N GLY A 75 17.39 10.10 27.33
CA GLY A 75 17.44 10.57 25.95
C GLY A 75 16.03 10.77 25.40
N VAL A 76 15.70 12.00 25.05
CA VAL A 76 14.37 12.44 24.64
C VAL A 76 14.40 12.85 23.18
N VAL A 77 13.44 12.36 22.39
CA VAL A 77 13.20 12.80 21.01
C VAL A 77 12.13 13.88 21.04
N VAL A 78 12.44 15.06 20.52
CA VAL A 78 11.51 16.18 20.49
C VAL A 78 10.47 15.96 19.41
N LEU A 79 9.19 16.09 19.75
CA LEU A 79 8.04 15.96 18.87
C LEU A 79 7.44 17.33 18.58
N GLY A 80 8.10 18.09 17.72
CA GLY A 80 7.70 19.45 17.36
C GLY A 80 8.87 20.37 17.05
N ASP A 81 8.63 21.67 17.12
CA ASP A 81 9.68 22.67 16.96
C ASP A 81 10.60 22.67 18.19
N PHE A 82 11.86 22.41 17.97
CA PHE A 82 12.87 22.35 19.01
C PHE A 82 13.69 23.65 19.18
N ALA A 83 13.39 24.70 18.37
CA ALA A 83 14.15 25.94 18.38
C ALA A 83 14.10 26.71 19.72
N GLY A 84 13.09 26.42 20.55
CA GLY A 84 12.91 27.06 21.88
C GLY A 84 13.33 26.18 23.05
N ILE A 85 14.00 25.05 22.83
CA ILE A 85 14.45 24.16 23.91
C ILE A 85 15.92 24.47 24.24
N GLU A 86 16.19 24.88 25.48
CA GLU A 86 17.50 25.31 25.95
C GLU A 86 17.96 24.48 27.16
N GLU A 87 19.26 24.42 27.37
CA GLU A 87 19.84 23.83 28.57
C GLU A 87 19.36 24.56 29.83
N GLY A 88 19.06 23.81 30.87
CA GLY A 88 18.56 24.33 32.16
C GLY A 88 17.04 24.43 32.24
N GLN A 89 16.32 24.27 31.15
CA GLN A 89 14.84 24.26 31.16
C GLN A 89 14.28 23.05 31.88
N GLN A 90 13.10 23.24 32.46
CA GLN A 90 12.37 22.18 33.14
C GLN A 90 11.60 21.30 32.16
N VAL A 91 11.55 20.01 32.45
CA VAL A 91 10.78 19.00 31.71
C VAL A 91 9.93 18.23 32.71
N ARG A 92 8.64 18.11 32.43
CA ARG A 92 7.68 17.39 33.27
C ARG A 92 7.34 16.04 32.69
N ARG A 93 7.14 15.07 33.56
CA ARG A 93 6.54 13.80 33.18
C ARG A 93 5.04 13.98 33.00
N THR A 94 4.48 13.33 31.99
CA THR A 94 3.02 13.23 31.85
C THR A 94 2.45 11.99 32.52
N GLY A 95 3.28 10.98 32.81
CA GLY A 95 2.84 9.66 33.26
C GLY A 95 2.11 8.85 32.17
N GLU A 96 2.02 9.37 30.96
CA GLU A 96 1.31 8.74 29.84
C GLU A 96 2.30 8.23 28.78
N VAL A 97 2.16 6.96 28.41
CA VAL A 97 2.84 6.40 27.24
C VAL A 97 2.24 7.01 25.97
N LEU A 98 3.09 7.31 24.98
CA LEU A 98 2.68 7.92 23.72
C LEU A 98 1.50 7.18 23.11
N SER A 99 0.38 7.86 22.99
CA SER A 99 -0.87 7.38 22.42
C SER A 99 -1.48 8.42 21.49
N VAL A 100 -2.27 7.96 20.53
CA VAL A 100 -3.02 8.84 19.62
C VAL A 100 -4.52 8.63 19.78
N PRO A 101 -5.32 9.69 19.56
CA PRO A 101 -6.75 9.55 19.51
C PRO A 101 -7.14 8.73 18.27
N VAL A 102 -8.22 7.95 18.36
CA VAL A 102 -8.71 7.05 17.31
C VAL A 102 -10.23 7.16 17.17
N GLY A 103 -10.78 6.75 16.04
CA GLY A 103 -12.22 6.73 15.78
C GLY A 103 -12.55 6.93 14.30
N GLU A 104 -13.83 6.82 13.94
CA GLU A 104 -14.31 7.00 12.55
C GLU A 104 -14.13 8.44 12.04
N GLY A 105 -14.07 9.43 12.95
CA GLY A 105 -13.87 10.83 12.56
C GLY A 105 -12.55 11.12 11.84
N TYR A 106 -11.65 10.15 11.79
CA TYR A 106 -10.38 10.25 11.03
C TYR A 106 -10.56 10.05 9.52
N LEU A 107 -11.67 9.46 9.08
CA LEU A 107 -11.95 9.29 7.64
C LEU A 107 -12.12 10.67 6.98
N GLY A 108 -11.52 10.81 5.82
CA GLY A 108 -11.50 12.07 5.07
C GLY A 108 -10.51 13.12 5.56
N ARG A 109 -9.71 12.83 6.59
CA ARG A 109 -8.86 13.82 7.27
C ARG A 109 -7.37 13.66 6.95
N VAL A 110 -6.67 14.77 7.05
CA VAL A 110 -5.19 14.81 7.03
C VAL A 110 -4.70 15.23 8.40
N VAL A 111 -3.85 14.40 9.00
CA VAL A 111 -3.39 14.57 10.37
C VAL A 111 -1.86 14.49 10.47
N ASP A 112 -1.32 15.10 11.53
CA ASP A 112 0.07 14.95 11.92
C ASP A 112 0.34 13.60 12.62
N PRO A 113 1.58 13.24 12.93
CA PRO A 113 1.90 12.00 13.63
C PRO A 113 1.40 11.91 15.09
N LEU A 114 0.93 12.99 15.69
CA LEU A 114 0.27 12.99 17.00
C LEU A 114 -1.26 12.84 16.90
N GLY A 115 -1.79 12.77 15.66
CA GLY A 115 -3.22 12.66 15.38
C GLY A 115 -3.98 13.98 15.36
N ASN A 116 -3.28 15.12 15.35
CA ASN A 116 -3.91 16.42 15.23
C ASN A 116 -4.26 16.74 13.77
N PRO A 117 -5.41 17.35 13.49
CA PRO A 117 -5.78 17.72 12.13
C PRO A 117 -4.91 18.87 11.61
N ILE A 118 -4.42 18.72 10.37
CA ILE A 118 -3.62 19.73 9.65
C ILE A 118 -4.26 20.16 8.32
N ASP A 119 -5.51 19.76 8.10
CA ASP A 119 -6.28 20.00 6.87
C ASP A 119 -7.20 21.22 6.94
N GLY A 120 -7.24 21.91 8.07
CA GLY A 120 -8.14 23.03 8.31
C GLY A 120 -9.60 22.63 8.60
N GLY A 121 -9.92 21.35 8.71
CA GLY A 121 -11.27 20.81 8.91
C GLY A 121 -11.79 20.83 10.35
N GLY A 122 -11.11 21.54 11.27
CA GLY A 122 -11.51 21.62 12.68
C GLY A 122 -11.20 20.33 13.47
N ALA A 123 -11.68 20.27 14.73
CA ALA A 123 -11.43 19.15 15.64
C ALA A 123 -12.06 17.85 15.12
N ILE A 124 -11.35 16.73 15.36
CA ILE A 124 -11.81 15.39 14.97
C ILE A 124 -12.58 14.76 16.14
N THR A 125 -13.74 14.18 15.82
CA THR A 125 -14.49 13.38 16.80
C THR A 125 -13.78 12.04 17.02
N THR A 126 -13.42 11.74 18.25
CA THR A 126 -12.67 10.54 18.63
C THR A 126 -13.50 9.63 19.52
N SER A 127 -13.28 8.33 19.42
CA SER A 127 -13.95 7.32 20.26
C SER A 127 -13.08 6.85 21.44
N GLY A 128 -11.79 7.16 21.41
CA GLY A 128 -10.84 6.76 22.44
C GLY A 128 -9.39 7.11 22.09
N ARG A 129 -8.43 6.55 22.83
CA ARG A 129 -6.99 6.66 22.56
C ARG A 129 -6.37 5.28 22.45
N ARG A 130 -5.35 5.16 21.63
CA ARG A 130 -4.60 3.92 21.45
C ARG A 130 -3.10 4.19 21.52
N ALA A 131 -2.38 3.39 22.31
CA ALA A 131 -0.92 3.50 22.39
C ALA A 131 -0.28 3.22 21.01
N LEU A 132 0.81 3.92 20.69
CA LEU A 132 1.52 3.71 19.42
C LEU A 132 2.27 2.37 19.42
N GLU A 133 2.89 2.03 20.52
CA GLU A 133 3.63 0.78 20.69
C GLU A 133 2.71 -0.28 21.31
N LEU A 134 2.13 -1.09 20.46
CA LEU A 134 1.30 -2.22 20.84
C LEU A 134 1.87 -3.51 20.26
N GLN A 135 1.74 -4.58 20.99
CA GLN A 135 2.11 -5.91 20.54
C GLN A 135 1.23 -6.32 19.36
N ALA A 136 1.85 -6.95 18.37
CA ALA A 136 1.13 -7.53 17.24
C ALA A 136 0.19 -8.66 17.70
N PRO A 137 -0.89 -8.95 16.96
CA PRO A 137 -1.76 -10.09 17.26
C PRO A 137 -0.95 -11.39 17.36
N THR A 138 -1.23 -12.20 18.37
CA THR A 138 -0.58 -13.51 18.57
C THR A 138 -1.02 -14.51 17.50
N VAL A 139 -0.33 -15.64 17.40
CA VAL A 139 -0.65 -16.70 16.43
C VAL A 139 -2.10 -17.19 16.58
N VAL A 140 -2.59 -17.32 17.81
CA VAL A 140 -3.97 -17.78 18.11
C VAL A 140 -5.02 -16.74 17.70
N GLN A 141 -4.66 -15.48 17.70
CA GLN A 141 -5.55 -14.37 17.31
C GLN A 141 -5.65 -14.15 15.80
N ARG A 142 -4.84 -14.87 15.02
CA ARG A 142 -4.79 -14.74 13.55
C ARG A 142 -5.59 -15.82 12.85
N LYS A 143 -6.12 -15.47 11.70
CA LYS A 143 -6.72 -16.38 10.73
C LYS A 143 -5.91 -16.35 9.43
N SER A 144 -5.89 -17.46 8.69
CA SER A 144 -5.24 -17.49 7.37
C SER A 144 -5.86 -16.48 6.41
N VAL A 145 -5.00 -15.81 5.64
CA VAL A 145 -5.42 -14.88 4.60
C VAL A 145 -6.01 -15.64 3.41
N HIS A 146 -7.27 -15.37 3.07
CA HIS A 146 -8.01 -16.04 1.99
C HIS A 146 -8.96 -15.12 1.22
N GLU A 147 -9.17 -13.89 1.70
CA GLU A 147 -10.04 -12.90 1.06
C GLU A 147 -9.19 -11.97 0.20
N PRO A 148 -9.54 -11.73 -1.09
CA PRO A 148 -8.78 -10.83 -1.94
C PRO A 148 -8.92 -9.37 -1.49
N LEU A 149 -7.81 -8.63 -1.57
CA LEU A 149 -7.78 -7.18 -1.64
C LEU A 149 -7.49 -6.81 -3.09
N GLN A 150 -8.49 -6.38 -3.83
CA GLN A 150 -8.33 -6.00 -5.23
C GLN A 150 -7.60 -4.66 -5.32
N THR A 151 -6.48 -4.64 -6.05
CA THR A 151 -5.72 -3.40 -6.29
C THR A 151 -6.23 -2.62 -7.50
N GLY A 152 -6.96 -3.28 -8.38
CA GLY A 152 -7.39 -2.71 -9.65
C GLY A 152 -6.30 -2.70 -10.72
N ILE A 153 -5.13 -3.27 -10.42
CA ILE A 153 -3.99 -3.34 -11.34
C ILE A 153 -3.88 -4.77 -11.87
N LYS A 154 -4.14 -4.94 -13.18
CA LYS A 154 -4.18 -6.25 -13.84
C LYS A 154 -2.97 -7.13 -13.53
N ALA A 155 -1.78 -6.56 -13.64
CA ALA A 155 -0.53 -7.29 -13.40
C ALA A 155 -0.38 -7.79 -11.96
N ILE A 156 -0.86 -7.03 -10.97
CA ILE A 156 -0.80 -7.39 -9.55
C ILE A 156 -1.88 -8.43 -9.23
N ASP A 157 -3.13 -8.11 -9.52
CA ASP A 157 -4.27 -8.95 -9.14
C ASP A 157 -4.22 -10.33 -9.83
N ALA A 158 -3.61 -10.39 -11.04
CA ALA A 158 -3.41 -11.65 -11.78
C ALA A 158 -2.22 -12.49 -11.29
N MET A 159 -1.06 -11.86 -11.01
CA MET A 159 0.20 -12.59 -10.84
C MET A 159 0.79 -12.53 -9.44
N THR A 160 0.53 -11.46 -8.71
CA THR A 160 0.99 -11.26 -7.32
C THR A 160 -0.16 -10.77 -6.43
N PRO A 161 -1.27 -11.55 -6.36
CA PRO A 161 -2.48 -11.12 -5.67
C PRO A 161 -2.23 -10.85 -4.19
N ILE A 162 -2.96 -9.87 -3.67
CA ILE A 162 -2.88 -9.43 -2.29
C ILE A 162 -4.15 -9.84 -1.57
N GLY A 163 -4.00 -10.42 -0.38
CA GLY A 163 -5.12 -10.77 0.48
C GLY A 163 -5.31 -9.80 1.65
N ARG A 164 -6.54 -9.73 2.16
CA ARG A 164 -6.88 -8.91 3.34
C ARG A 164 -6.16 -9.43 4.58
N GLY A 165 -5.28 -8.59 5.14
CA GLY A 165 -4.39 -8.93 6.26
C GLY A 165 -2.97 -9.34 5.85
N GLN A 166 -2.64 -9.34 4.56
CA GLN A 166 -1.31 -9.61 4.03
C GLN A 166 -0.41 -8.37 4.12
N ARG A 167 0.90 -8.61 4.21
CA ARG A 167 1.95 -7.59 4.09
C ARG A 167 2.63 -7.75 2.75
N GLN A 168 2.32 -6.89 1.81
CA GLN A 168 2.89 -6.95 0.46
C GLN A 168 3.80 -5.75 0.22
N LEU A 169 5.10 -6.00 0.07
CA LEU A 169 6.09 -4.96 -0.18
C LEU A 169 6.00 -4.44 -1.61
N ILE A 170 6.08 -3.14 -1.78
CA ILE A 170 6.29 -2.48 -3.08
C ILE A 170 7.70 -1.89 -3.06
N ILE A 171 8.58 -2.38 -3.92
CA ILE A 171 10.01 -2.05 -3.91
C ILE A 171 10.52 -1.66 -5.28
N GLY A 172 11.39 -0.67 -5.35
CA GLY A 172 12.01 -0.20 -6.59
C GLY A 172 12.69 1.15 -6.43
N ASP A 173 13.37 1.60 -7.46
CA ASP A 173 14.08 2.89 -7.48
C ASP A 173 13.12 4.08 -7.43
N ARG A 174 13.66 5.28 -7.27
CA ARG A 174 12.87 6.53 -7.34
C ARG A 174 12.14 6.63 -8.67
N GLN A 175 10.90 7.17 -8.63
CA GLN A 175 10.09 7.47 -9.81
C GLN A 175 9.75 6.23 -10.68
N THR A 176 9.79 5.02 -10.14
CA THR A 176 9.36 3.80 -10.85
C THR A 176 7.86 3.51 -10.74
N GLY A 177 7.10 4.37 -10.04
CA GLY A 177 5.65 4.24 -9.91
C GLY A 177 5.16 3.57 -8.63
N LYS A 178 6.00 3.41 -7.59
CA LYS A 178 5.60 2.80 -6.29
C LYS A 178 4.36 3.46 -5.69
N THR A 179 4.41 4.78 -5.53
CA THR A 179 3.29 5.58 -4.97
C THR A 179 2.04 5.47 -5.85
N ALA A 180 2.17 5.45 -7.18
CA ALA A 180 1.04 5.31 -8.08
C ALA A 180 0.28 4.00 -7.86
N ILE A 181 0.99 2.88 -7.72
CA ILE A 181 0.39 1.58 -7.40
C ILE A 181 -0.38 1.62 -6.08
N ALA A 182 0.20 2.25 -5.05
CA ALA A 182 -0.44 2.37 -3.75
C ALA A 182 -1.72 3.23 -3.81
N ILE A 183 -1.69 4.32 -4.55
CA ILE A 183 -2.86 5.20 -4.75
C ILE A 183 -3.94 4.49 -5.57
N ASP A 184 -3.58 3.78 -6.65
CA ASP A 184 -4.53 2.97 -7.42
C ASP A 184 -5.22 1.91 -6.54
N ALA A 185 -4.48 1.25 -5.65
CA ALA A 185 -5.04 0.29 -4.70
C ALA A 185 -6.05 0.96 -3.74
N ILE A 186 -5.83 2.20 -3.32
CA ILE A 186 -6.78 2.97 -2.51
C ILE A 186 -8.00 3.34 -3.34
N ILE A 187 -7.82 3.91 -4.53
CA ILE A 187 -8.92 4.35 -5.41
C ILE A 187 -9.83 3.17 -5.76
N ASN A 188 -9.27 1.98 -5.95
CA ASN A 188 -10.04 0.79 -6.32
C ASN A 188 -11.01 0.32 -5.22
N GLN A 189 -10.87 0.78 -3.96
CA GLN A 189 -11.79 0.43 -2.88
C GLN A 189 -13.14 1.18 -2.96
N LYS A 190 -13.27 2.15 -3.88
CA LYS A 190 -14.48 2.99 -4.02
C LYS A 190 -15.76 2.18 -4.24
N GLN A 191 -15.72 1.16 -5.09
CA GLN A 191 -16.91 0.32 -5.35
C GLN A 191 -17.33 -0.46 -4.09
N ALA A 192 -16.35 -1.04 -3.40
CA ALA A 192 -16.59 -1.76 -2.15
C ALA A 192 -17.13 -0.81 -1.05
N TRP A 193 -16.62 0.42 -1.01
CA TRP A 193 -17.12 1.45 -0.08
C TRP A 193 -18.57 1.83 -0.36
N ALA A 194 -18.92 2.03 -1.64
CA ALA A 194 -20.26 2.43 -2.07
C ALA A 194 -21.35 1.37 -1.80
N THR A 195 -20.98 0.11 -1.55
CA THR A 195 -21.97 -0.93 -1.19
C THR A 195 -22.62 -0.69 0.17
N GLY A 196 -21.97 0.06 1.06
CA GLY A 196 -22.41 0.22 2.46
C GLY A 196 -22.28 -1.04 3.32
N ASP A 197 -21.79 -2.15 2.75
CA ASP A 197 -21.60 -3.42 3.47
C ASP A 197 -20.27 -3.43 4.23
N PRO A 198 -20.28 -3.46 5.57
CA PRO A 198 -19.07 -3.45 6.39
C PRO A 198 -18.10 -4.60 6.06
N ALA A 199 -18.59 -5.74 5.58
CA ALA A 199 -17.77 -6.88 5.19
C ALA A 199 -16.98 -6.63 3.88
N GLN A 200 -17.45 -5.70 3.04
CA GLN A 200 -16.79 -5.34 1.80
C GLN A 200 -15.97 -4.07 1.93
N GLN A 201 -16.47 -3.11 2.71
CA GLN A 201 -15.82 -1.80 2.91
C GLN A 201 -14.39 -1.93 3.42
N VAL A 202 -13.48 -1.17 2.83
CA VAL A 202 -12.08 -1.06 3.24
C VAL A 202 -11.77 0.38 3.60
N ARG A 203 -11.34 0.62 4.84
CA ARG A 203 -10.83 1.91 5.30
C ARG A 203 -9.38 2.02 4.88
N CYS A 204 -9.00 3.14 4.31
CA CYS A 204 -7.65 3.34 3.81
C CYS A 204 -6.88 4.32 4.69
N ILE A 205 -5.60 4.05 4.88
CA ILE A 205 -4.66 4.94 5.56
C ILE A 205 -3.44 5.12 4.67
N TYR A 206 -3.12 6.36 4.34
CA TYR A 206 -1.90 6.69 3.64
C TYR A 206 -0.94 7.42 4.58
N VAL A 207 0.18 6.79 4.88
CA VAL A 207 1.21 7.36 5.77
C VAL A 207 2.35 7.91 4.92
N ALA A 208 2.43 9.24 4.82
CA ALA A 208 3.48 9.95 4.12
C ALA A 208 4.66 10.21 5.05
N VAL A 209 5.82 9.59 4.78
CA VAL A 209 7.02 9.72 5.61
C VAL A 209 8.14 10.40 4.86
N GLY A 210 8.53 11.60 5.28
CA GLY A 210 9.64 12.34 4.69
C GLY A 210 9.43 12.78 3.24
N GLN A 211 8.19 12.85 2.79
CA GLN A 211 7.84 13.35 1.45
C GLN A 211 7.76 14.89 1.43
N LYS A 212 7.90 15.47 0.24
CA LYS A 212 7.68 16.92 0.08
C LYS A 212 6.20 17.26 0.33
N GLY A 213 5.93 18.38 0.97
CA GLY A 213 4.56 18.84 1.20
C GLY A 213 3.74 18.96 -0.09
N SER A 214 4.36 19.41 -1.20
CA SER A 214 3.72 19.46 -2.52
C SER A 214 3.30 18.08 -3.04
N THR A 215 4.08 17.03 -2.77
CA THR A 215 3.73 15.66 -3.15
C THR A 215 2.53 15.18 -2.35
N ILE A 216 2.50 15.43 -1.04
CA ILE A 216 1.37 15.08 -0.18
C ILE A 216 0.10 15.79 -0.64
N ALA A 217 0.20 17.09 -0.98
CA ALA A 217 -0.93 17.85 -1.53
C ALA A 217 -1.44 17.28 -2.86
N SER A 218 -0.53 16.88 -3.77
CA SER A 218 -0.91 16.25 -5.04
C SER A 218 -1.61 14.90 -4.84
N ILE A 219 -1.16 14.09 -3.87
CA ILE A 219 -1.79 12.81 -3.53
C ILE A 219 -3.20 13.05 -2.96
N ARG A 220 -3.33 14.02 -2.05
CA ARG A 220 -4.64 14.41 -1.51
C ARG A 220 -5.59 14.80 -2.65
N SER A 221 -5.17 15.69 -3.55
CA SER A 221 -5.99 16.11 -4.69
C SER A 221 -6.40 14.92 -5.58
N ALA A 222 -5.48 14.00 -5.89
CA ALA A 222 -5.79 12.81 -6.69
C ALA A 222 -6.82 11.89 -6.00
N LEU A 223 -6.74 11.73 -4.68
CA LEU A 223 -7.73 10.96 -3.90
C LEU A 223 -9.08 11.69 -3.83
N GLU A 224 -9.09 13.02 -3.71
CA GLU A 224 -10.31 13.84 -3.72
C GLU A 224 -11.00 13.77 -5.10
N GLU A 225 -10.27 13.94 -6.20
CA GLU A 225 -10.78 13.84 -7.58
C GLU A 225 -11.37 12.46 -7.88
N ALA A 226 -10.72 11.40 -7.37
CA ALA A 226 -11.22 10.04 -7.51
C ALA A 226 -12.41 9.74 -6.57
N GLY A 227 -12.73 10.62 -5.60
CA GLY A 227 -13.72 10.38 -4.56
C GLY A 227 -13.30 9.33 -3.54
N ALA A 228 -11.99 9.10 -3.40
CA ALA A 228 -11.42 8.11 -2.49
C ALA A 228 -11.06 8.71 -1.12
N MET A 229 -11.06 10.02 -0.99
CA MET A 229 -10.75 10.70 0.28
C MET A 229 -11.80 10.42 1.35
N GLU A 230 -13.06 10.15 0.98
CA GLU A 230 -14.16 9.84 1.89
C GLU A 230 -13.85 8.69 2.86
N TYR A 231 -13.11 7.68 2.39
CA TYR A 231 -12.73 6.50 3.19
C TYR A 231 -11.23 6.42 3.47
N THR A 232 -10.51 7.53 3.28
CA THR A 232 -9.04 7.57 3.43
C THR A 232 -8.63 8.58 4.50
N THR A 233 -7.69 8.19 5.34
CA THR A 233 -6.98 9.07 6.29
C THR A 233 -5.55 9.23 5.81
N ILE A 234 -5.04 10.46 5.78
CA ILE A 234 -3.63 10.74 5.50
C ILE A 234 -2.92 11.12 6.79
N VAL A 235 -1.89 10.36 7.16
CA VAL A 235 -0.96 10.72 8.25
C VAL A 235 0.29 11.29 7.63
N ALA A 236 0.56 12.58 7.84
CA ALA A 236 1.61 13.30 7.14
C ALA A 236 2.77 13.69 8.07
N ALA A 237 3.97 13.20 7.76
CA ALA A 237 5.24 13.66 8.32
C ALA A 237 6.13 14.17 7.18
N PRO A 238 5.97 15.42 6.74
CA PRO A 238 6.72 16.00 5.63
C PRO A 238 8.24 15.98 5.84
N ALA A 239 8.99 16.20 4.77
CA ALA A 239 10.46 16.24 4.83
C ALA A 239 11.02 17.36 5.72
N SER A 240 10.27 18.45 5.89
CA SER A 240 10.60 19.59 6.76
C SER A 240 10.46 19.29 8.25
N GLU A 241 9.68 18.26 8.63
CA GLU A 241 9.47 17.93 10.03
C GLU A 241 10.69 17.28 10.68
N ALA A 242 10.74 17.34 12.01
CA ALA A 242 11.77 16.70 12.82
C ALA A 242 11.82 15.18 12.59
N ALA A 243 12.99 14.58 12.81
CA ALA A 243 13.19 13.14 12.64
C ALA A 243 12.24 12.31 13.52
N GLY A 244 11.90 12.80 14.72
CA GLY A 244 10.94 12.18 15.63
C GLY A 244 9.57 11.96 15.00
N PHE A 245 9.03 12.93 14.28
CA PHE A 245 7.74 12.79 13.59
C PHE A 245 7.79 11.75 12.47
N LYS A 246 8.88 11.70 11.69
CA LYS A 246 9.06 10.69 10.64
C LYS A 246 9.18 9.28 11.22
N TYR A 247 9.77 9.17 12.42
CA TYR A 247 9.87 7.90 13.15
C TYR A 247 8.51 7.38 13.60
N ILE A 248 7.67 8.23 14.23
CA ILE A 248 6.40 7.79 14.81
C ILE A 248 5.24 7.69 13.83
N ALA A 249 5.26 8.41 12.70
CA ALA A 249 4.15 8.47 11.74
C ALA A 249 3.61 7.08 11.31
N PRO A 250 4.44 6.09 10.96
CA PRO A 250 3.95 4.75 10.63
C PRO A 250 3.23 4.05 11.79
N TYR A 251 3.69 4.27 13.03
CA TYR A 251 3.03 3.72 14.21
C TYR A 251 1.69 4.38 14.48
N THR A 252 1.58 5.69 14.24
CA THR A 252 0.32 6.44 14.32
C THR A 252 -0.72 5.87 13.35
N GLY A 253 -0.35 5.75 12.07
CA GLY A 253 -1.21 5.12 11.08
C GLY A 253 -1.64 3.70 11.48
N SER A 254 -0.69 2.90 11.99
CA SER A 254 -0.98 1.55 12.48
C SER A 254 -1.90 1.54 13.70
N ALA A 255 -1.77 2.49 14.62
CA ALA A 255 -2.66 2.59 15.79
C ALA A 255 -4.10 2.91 15.38
N ILE A 256 -4.29 3.85 14.44
CA ILE A 256 -5.60 4.17 13.87
C ILE A 256 -6.18 2.94 13.14
N GLY A 257 -5.39 2.30 12.27
CA GLY A 257 -5.82 1.11 11.53
C GLY A 257 -6.15 -0.08 12.41
N GLN A 258 -5.36 -0.33 13.46
CA GLN A 258 -5.65 -1.40 14.41
C GLN A 258 -6.94 -1.16 15.20
N HIS A 259 -7.29 0.08 15.50
CA HIS A 259 -8.57 0.38 16.14
C HIS A 259 -9.72 -0.17 15.29
N TRP A 260 -9.75 0.15 14.01
CA TRP A 260 -10.78 -0.36 13.09
C TRP A 260 -10.70 -1.87 12.88
N MET A 261 -9.49 -2.43 12.78
CA MET A 261 -9.30 -3.88 12.65
C MET A 261 -9.90 -4.65 13.82
N TYR A 262 -9.71 -4.17 15.06
CA TYR A 262 -10.28 -4.81 16.26
C TYR A 262 -11.79 -4.53 16.43
N GLU A 263 -12.36 -3.60 15.69
CA GLU A 263 -13.81 -3.43 15.53
C GLU A 263 -14.41 -4.32 14.43
N GLY A 264 -13.65 -5.27 13.91
CA GLY A 264 -14.10 -6.20 12.86
C GLY A 264 -14.08 -5.61 11.45
N LYS A 265 -13.48 -4.45 11.25
CA LYS A 265 -13.44 -3.74 9.97
C LYS A 265 -12.18 -4.10 9.16
N HIS A 266 -12.21 -3.82 7.85
CA HIS A 266 -11.07 -4.05 6.98
C HIS A 266 -10.32 -2.75 6.71
N VAL A 267 -8.99 -2.83 6.78
CA VAL A 267 -8.10 -1.68 6.62
C VAL A 267 -7.04 -1.97 5.56
N LEU A 268 -6.77 -1.00 4.72
CA LEU A 268 -5.59 -0.94 3.85
C LEU A 268 -4.69 0.19 4.34
N ILE A 269 -3.47 -0.14 4.76
CA ILE A 269 -2.49 0.86 5.18
C ILE A 269 -1.28 0.87 4.25
N VAL A 270 -0.95 2.04 3.77
CA VAL A 270 0.22 2.31 2.91
C VAL A 270 1.25 3.07 3.71
N PHE A 271 2.50 2.62 3.69
CA PHE A 271 3.64 3.31 4.31
C PHE A 271 4.59 3.83 3.21
N ASP A 272 4.51 5.10 2.88
CA ASP A 272 5.32 5.71 1.81
C ASP A 272 6.29 6.77 2.36
N ASP A 273 7.55 6.42 2.66
CA ASP A 273 8.16 5.09 2.60
C ASP A 273 8.88 4.71 3.92
N LEU A 274 9.07 3.45 4.14
CA LEU A 274 9.78 2.95 5.33
C LEU A 274 11.30 3.13 5.27
N THR A 275 11.88 3.39 4.09
CA THR A 275 13.29 3.78 3.96
C THR A 275 13.53 5.09 4.69
N LYS A 276 12.62 6.07 4.54
CA LYS A 276 12.68 7.36 5.23
C LYS A 276 12.49 7.22 6.74
N GLN A 277 11.62 6.31 7.17
CA GLN A 277 11.49 5.99 8.59
C GLN A 277 12.80 5.45 9.17
N ALA A 278 13.44 4.50 8.49
CA ALA A 278 14.72 3.95 8.92
C ALA A 278 15.82 5.01 8.95
N GLU A 279 15.88 5.90 7.95
CA GLU A 279 16.83 7.02 7.92
C GLU A 279 16.61 7.98 9.11
N ALA A 280 15.37 8.30 9.43
CA ALA A 280 15.00 9.13 10.58
C ALA A 280 15.39 8.45 11.90
N TYR A 281 15.10 7.16 12.04
CA TYR A 281 15.48 6.38 13.22
C TYR A 281 17.00 6.28 13.39
N ARG A 282 17.76 6.14 12.29
CA ARG A 282 19.22 6.20 12.31
C ARG A 282 19.72 7.54 12.79
N ALA A 283 19.17 8.65 12.29
CA ALA A 283 19.55 9.99 12.72
C ALA A 283 19.33 10.18 14.24
N VAL A 284 18.12 9.86 14.72
CA VAL A 284 17.77 9.93 16.14
C VAL A 284 18.71 9.05 16.99
N SER A 285 18.97 7.81 16.55
CA SER A 285 19.82 6.88 17.30
C SER A 285 21.27 7.34 17.41
N LEU A 286 21.81 7.94 16.35
CA LEU A 286 23.18 8.51 16.35
C LEU A 286 23.27 9.73 17.25
N LEU A 287 22.28 10.62 17.25
CA LEU A 287 22.21 11.78 18.12
C LEU A 287 22.11 11.36 19.60
N LEU A 288 21.35 10.30 19.89
CA LEU A 288 21.28 9.68 21.22
C LEU A 288 22.51 8.83 21.58
N ARG A 289 23.57 8.85 20.75
CA ARG A 289 24.85 8.13 20.94
C ARG A 289 24.68 6.60 21.05
N ARG A 290 23.66 6.02 20.46
CA ARG A 290 23.54 4.57 20.33
C ARG A 290 24.63 4.04 19.39
N PRO A 291 25.26 2.88 19.69
CA PRO A 291 26.32 2.35 18.85
C PRO A 291 25.80 2.01 17.45
N PRO A 292 26.43 2.51 16.37
CA PRO A 292 26.03 2.22 15.01
C PRO A 292 26.43 0.79 14.59
N GLY A 293 25.56 0.15 13.80
CA GLY A 293 25.82 -1.10 13.12
C GLY A 293 26.08 -0.92 11.61
N ARG A 294 25.62 -1.89 10.79
CA ARG A 294 25.75 -1.84 9.32
C ARG A 294 25.11 -0.58 8.75
N GLU A 295 25.82 0.10 7.86
CA GLU A 295 25.39 1.36 7.22
C GLU A 295 24.98 2.45 8.23
N ALA A 296 25.59 2.42 9.41
CA ALA A 296 25.32 3.30 10.55
C ALA A 296 23.88 3.19 11.12
N TYR A 297 23.10 2.18 10.74
CA TYR A 297 21.83 1.88 11.38
C TYR A 297 22.05 1.30 12.77
N PRO A 298 21.16 1.57 13.74
CA PRO A 298 21.21 0.91 15.05
C PRO A 298 20.89 -0.58 14.92
N GLY A 299 21.38 -1.39 15.86
CA GLY A 299 21.23 -2.85 15.82
C GLY A 299 19.78 -3.36 15.82
N ASP A 300 18.85 -2.53 16.27
CA ASP A 300 17.42 -2.85 16.39
C ASP A 300 16.58 -2.34 15.19
N VAL A 301 17.20 -1.90 14.09
CA VAL A 301 16.46 -1.41 12.90
C VAL A 301 15.57 -2.49 12.26
N PHE A 302 15.96 -3.75 12.36
CA PHE A 302 15.08 -4.86 11.95
C PHE A 302 13.80 -4.88 12.78
N TYR A 303 13.94 -4.73 14.10
CA TYR A 303 12.81 -4.71 15.01
C TYR A 303 11.90 -3.49 14.83
N LEU A 304 12.47 -2.34 14.42
CA LEU A 304 11.69 -1.17 14.02
C LEU A 304 10.58 -1.51 13.00
N HIS A 305 10.94 -2.20 11.93
CA HIS A 305 10.00 -2.55 10.86
C HIS A 305 9.18 -3.81 11.18
N SER A 306 9.77 -4.82 11.85
CA SER A 306 9.07 -6.06 12.15
C SER A 306 7.92 -5.85 13.13
N ARG A 307 8.13 -5.10 14.23
CA ARG A 307 7.06 -4.80 15.19
C ARG A 307 5.94 -3.92 14.60
N LEU A 308 6.26 -3.10 13.59
CA LEU A 308 5.29 -2.32 12.83
C LEU A 308 4.45 -3.22 11.91
N LEU A 309 5.13 -3.97 11.03
CA LEU A 309 4.49 -4.73 9.97
C LEU A 309 3.76 -5.99 10.47
N GLU A 310 4.23 -6.61 11.55
CA GLU A 310 3.56 -7.74 12.18
C GLU A 310 2.18 -7.38 12.77
N ARG A 311 1.88 -6.11 12.95
CA ARG A 311 0.54 -5.62 13.35
C ARG A 311 -0.48 -5.76 12.22
N CYS A 312 -0.04 -5.84 10.96
CA CYS A 312 -0.90 -6.14 9.82
C CYS A 312 -1.22 -7.63 9.81
N ALA A 313 -2.50 -7.96 9.97
CA ALA A 313 -2.97 -9.33 10.07
C ALA A 313 -4.46 -9.45 9.72
N LYS A 314 -4.92 -10.68 9.47
CA LYS A 314 -6.33 -11.07 9.50
C LYS A 314 -6.61 -11.65 10.88
N LEU A 315 -7.56 -11.08 11.61
CA LEU A 315 -7.97 -11.57 12.92
C LEU A 315 -8.88 -12.80 12.80
N SER A 316 -8.89 -13.60 13.88
CA SER A 316 -9.81 -14.72 14.03
C SER A 316 -11.26 -14.25 14.13
N ASP A 317 -12.19 -15.17 13.90
CA ASP A 317 -13.62 -14.88 13.96
C ASP A 317 -14.06 -14.45 15.37
N ASP A 318 -13.44 -14.99 16.40
CA ASP A 318 -13.68 -14.61 17.81
C ASP A 318 -13.33 -13.14 18.11
N LEU A 319 -12.45 -12.54 17.31
CA LEU A 319 -12.05 -11.13 17.40
C LEU A 319 -12.72 -10.25 16.32
N GLY A 320 -13.83 -10.71 15.74
CA GLY A 320 -14.61 -9.97 14.76
C GLY A 320 -14.10 -10.06 13.32
N ALA A 321 -13.14 -10.94 13.03
CA ALA A 321 -12.61 -11.22 11.69
C ALA A 321 -12.14 -9.97 10.90
N GLY A 322 -11.79 -8.88 11.58
CA GLY A 322 -11.22 -7.69 10.96
C GLY A 322 -9.86 -7.97 10.32
N SER A 323 -9.39 -7.07 9.47
CA SER A 323 -8.08 -7.19 8.84
C SER A 323 -7.39 -5.84 8.65
N MET A 324 -6.06 -5.86 8.71
CA MET A 324 -5.23 -4.73 8.30
C MET A 324 -4.20 -5.23 7.29
N THR A 325 -4.31 -4.78 6.05
CA THR A 325 -3.41 -5.12 4.96
C THR A 325 -2.36 -4.04 4.83
N GLY A 326 -1.09 -4.41 4.89
CA GLY A 326 0.03 -3.47 4.82
C GLY A 326 0.69 -3.44 3.44
N LEU A 327 0.84 -2.25 2.88
CA LEU A 327 1.64 -1.98 1.69
C LEU A 327 2.82 -1.07 2.07
N PRO A 328 3.91 -1.65 2.62
CA PRO A 328 5.14 -0.88 2.81
C PRO A 328 5.80 -0.60 1.46
N LEU A 329 6.27 0.64 1.27
CA LEU A 329 7.09 1.04 0.15
C LEU A 329 8.54 1.13 0.61
N ILE A 330 9.46 0.60 -0.20
CA ILE A 330 10.91 0.69 0.00
C ILE A 330 11.57 1.25 -1.25
N GLU A 331 12.46 2.19 -1.04
CA GLU A 331 13.28 2.76 -2.11
C GLU A 331 14.59 1.99 -2.24
N THR A 332 14.91 1.56 -3.47
CA THR A 332 16.22 1.03 -3.83
C THR A 332 17.06 2.08 -4.56
N LYS A 333 18.32 1.80 -4.72
CA LYS A 333 19.27 2.60 -5.52
C LYS A 333 19.92 1.67 -6.55
N GLY A 334 19.70 1.95 -7.84
CA GLY A 334 20.23 1.14 -8.93
C GLY A 334 19.66 -0.29 -8.95
N ASN A 335 18.41 -0.48 -8.58
CA ASN A 335 17.71 -1.78 -8.46
C ASN A 335 18.38 -2.76 -7.46
N ASP A 336 19.22 -2.29 -6.54
CA ASP A 336 19.87 -3.14 -5.55
C ASP A 336 18.92 -3.54 -4.42
N VAL A 337 18.39 -4.76 -4.50
CA VAL A 337 17.55 -5.37 -3.46
C VAL A 337 18.37 -6.02 -2.35
N SER A 338 19.70 -6.12 -2.49
CA SER A 338 20.60 -6.72 -1.49
C SER A 338 21.06 -5.74 -0.41
N ALA A 339 20.71 -4.46 -0.54
CA ALA A 339 20.97 -3.44 0.47
C ALA A 339 20.29 -3.79 1.81
N TYR A 340 20.75 -3.16 2.89
CA TYR A 340 20.40 -3.58 4.25
C TYR A 340 18.89 -3.44 4.55
N ILE A 341 18.29 -2.30 4.30
CA ILE A 341 16.85 -2.07 4.58
C ILE A 341 15.95 -2.90 3.65
N PRO A 342 16.16 -2.93 2.31
CA PRO A 342 15.42 -3.81 1.41
C PRO A 342 15.39 -5.28 1.87
N THR A 343 16.56 -5.86 2.17
CA THR A 343 16.68 -7.25 2.62
C THR A 343 15.88 -7.53 3.88
N ASN A 344 15.93 -6.62 4.86
CA ASN A 344 15.17 -6.74 6.09
C ASN A 344 13.67 -6.77 5.83
N VAL A 345 13.15 -5.83 5.04
CA VAL A 345 11.71 -5.70 4.81
C VAL A 345 11.19 -6.84 3.92
N ILE A 346 11.95 -7.31 2.93
CA ILE A 346 11.61 -8.51 2.14
C ILE A 346 11.42 -9.74 3.06
N SER A 347 12.26 -9.88 4.09
CA SER A 347 12.15 -11.01 5.02
C SER A 347 10.94 -10.92 5.97
N ILE A 348 10.50 -9.70 6.32
CA ILE A 348 9.36 -9.47 7.21
C ILE A 348 8.03 -9.64 6.47
N THR A 349 7.98 -9.33 5.17
CA THR A 349 6.75 -9.28 4.37
C THR A 349 6.36 -10.64 3.78
N ASP A 350 5.09 -10.76 3.38
CA ASP A 350 4.52 -11.96 2.77
C ASP A 350 4.68 -11.97 1.23
N GLY A 351 5.63 -11.24 0.73
CA GLY A 351 5.98 -11.12 -0.68
C GLY A 351 6.33 -9.69 -1.08
N GLN A 352 6.79 -9.54 -2.31
CA GLN A 352 7.21 -8.25 -2.88
C GLN A 352 6.73 -8.08 -4.31
N ILE A 353 6.41 -6.84 -4.66
CA ILE A 353 6.20 -6.34 -6.02
C ILE A 353 7.42 -5.50 -6.36
N PHE A 354 8.26 -6.00 -7.26
CA PHE A 354 9.48 -5.32 -7.67
C PHE A 354 9.25 -4.49 -8.92
N LEU A 355 9.55 -3.20 -8.84
CA LEU A 355 9.47 -2.25 -9.95
C LEU A 355 10.87 -2.00 -10.51
N GLU A 356 11.05 -2.34 -11.77
CA GLU A 356 12.34 -2.28 -12.45
C GLU A 356 12.45 -1.02 -13.31
N THR A 357 13.54 -0.28 -13.15
CA THR A 357 13.82 0.95 -13.89
C THR A 357 13.92 0.72 -15.40
N GLY A 358 14.49 -0.41 -15.82
CA GLY A 358 14.58 -0.78 -17.24
C GLY A 358 13.21 -0.91 -17.89
N LEU A 359 12.28 -1.60 -17.25
CA LEU A 359 10.90 -1.73 -17.74
C LEU A 359 10.16 -0.38 -17.77
N PHE A 360 10.36 0.45 -16.74
CA PHE A 360 9.76 1.78 -16.70
C PHE A 360 10.21 2.65 -17.88
N ASN A 361 11.50 2.65 -18.16
CA ASN A 361 12.11 3.44 -19.24
C ASN A 361 11.73 2.92 -20.63
N SER A 362 11.51 1.60 -20.78
CA SER A 362 11.00 1.00 -22.03
C SER A 362 9.51 1.21 -22.26
N GLY A 363 8.81 1.93 -21.34
CA GLY A 363 7.39 2.24 -21.48
C GLY A 363 6.44 1.14 -20.98
N VAL A 364 6.95 0.11 -20.30
CA VAL A 364 6.11 -0.88 -19.61
C VAL A 364 5.70 -0.29 -18.27
N ARG A 365 4.43 0.11 -18.15
CA ARG A 365 3.86 0.74 -16.94
C ARG A 365 2.53 0.11 -16.58
N PRO A 366 2.37 -0.43 -15.34
CA PRO A 366 3.36 -0.48 -14.27
C PRO A 366 4.58 -1.35 -14.59
N ALA A 367 5.75 -0.93 -14.10
CA ALA A 367 7.05 -1.54 -14.42
C ALA A 367 7.35 -2.78 -13.57
N ILE A 368 6.37 -3.67 -13.42
CA ILE A 368 6.45 -4.84 -12.54
C ILE A 368 7.31 -5.93 -13.18
N ASN A 369 8.40 -6.28 -12.52
CA ASN A 369 9.17 -7.47 -12.90
C ASN A 369 8.49 -8.72 -12.33
N VAL A 370 7.84 -9.48 -13.22
CA VAL A 370 7.06 -10.68 -12.86
C VAL A 370 7.95 -11.82 -12.36
N GLY A 371 9.22 -11.87 -12.80
CA GLY A 371 10.17 -12.93 -12.45
C GLY A 371 10.53 -12.94 -10.97
N ILE A 372 10.78 -11.77 -10.39
CA ILE A 372 11.22 -11.61 -9.00
C ILE A 372 10.12 -11.10 -8.05
N SER A 373 8.96 -10.73 -8.57
CA SER A 373 7.79 -10.39 -7.76
C SER A 373 7.10 -11.66 -7.28
N VAL A 374 6.76 -11.71 -5.99
CA VAL A 374 6.18 -12.90 -5.34
C VAL A 374 5.06 -12.48 -4.41
N SER A 375 3.98 -13.29 -4.36
CA SER A 375 3.00 -13.28 -3.27
C SER A 375 3.01 -14.66 -2.60
N ARG A 376 3.27 -14.70 -1.29
CA ARG A 376 3.26 -15.95 -0.52
C ARG A 376 1.86 -16.46 -0.25
N VAL A 377 0.84 -15.61 -0.36
CA VAL A 377 -0.58 -15.99 -0.27
C VAL A 377 -1.07 -16.55 -1.61
N GLY A 378 -0.67 -15.91 -2.71
CA GLY A 378 -0.93 -16.37 -4.07
C GLY A 378 -2.42 -16.57 -4.37
N GLY A 379 -2.74 -17.64 -5.08
CA GLY A 379 -4.09 -17.93 -5.55
C GLY A 379 -5.16 -18.10 -4.46
N SER A 380 -4.78 -18.21 -3.18
CA SER A 380 -5.74 -18.19 -2.06
C SER A 380 -6.43 -16.82 -1.93
N ALA A 381 -5.78 -15.75 -2.38
CA ALA A 381 -6.30 -14.39 -2.39
C ALA A 381 -6.90 -13.98 -3.76
N GLN A 382 -7.33 -14.93 -4.57
CA GLN A 382 -7.99 -14.67 -5.86
C GLN A 382 -9.41 -15.24 -5.88
N ILE A 383 -10.32 -14.53 -6.56
CA ILE A 383 -11.63 -15.10 -6.91
C ILE A 383 -11.45 -16.21 -7.95
N LYS A 384 -12.40 -17.15 -8.02
CA LYS A 384 -12.32 -18.29 -8.94
C LYS A 384 -12.17 -17.86 -10.40
N ALA A 385 -12.89 -16.81 -10.82
CA ALA A 385 -12.81 -16.25 -12.17
C ALA A 385 -11.39 -15.74 -12.50
N MET A 386 -10.74 -15.00 -11.59
CA MET A 386 -9.37 -14.51 -11.81
C MET A 386 -8.39 -15.69 -11.89
N LYS A 387 -8.53 -16.67 -10.99
CA LYS A 387 -7.66 -17.85 -10.95
C LYS A 387 -7.74 -18.67 -12.23
N SER A 388 -8.94 -18.78 -12.86
CA SER A 388 -9.11 -19.52 -14.11
C SER A 388 -8.40 -18.86 -15.30
N VAL A 389 -8.44 -17.52 -15.41
CA VAL A 389 -7.84 -16.80 -16.54
C VAL A 389 -6.36 -16.47 -16.34
N ALA A 390 -5.91 -16.26 -15.09
CA ALA A 390 -4.54 -15.84 -14.79
C ALA A 390 -3.57 -17.00 -14.54
N GLY A 391 -4.06 -18.25 -14.43
CA GLY A 391 -3.27 -19.39 -13.98
C GLY A 391 -2.00 -19.67 -14.80
N ARG A 392 -2.00 -19.40 -16.09
CA ARG A 392 -0.86 -19.59 -17.01
C ARG A 392 -0.10 -18.32 -17.34
N LEU A 393 -0.67 -17.16 -17.06
CA LEU A 393 -0.14 -15.86 -17.50
C LEU A 393 1.32 -15.64 -17.09
N ARG A 394 1.69 -16.02 -15.87
CA ARG A 394 3.06 -15.89 -15.37
C ARG A 394 4.04 -16.76 -16.14
N LEU A 395 3.64 -17.99 -16.49
CA LEU A 395 4.45 -18.91 -17.27
C LEU A 395 4.62 -18.40 -18.70
N ASP A 396 3.54 -17.94 -19.32
CA ASP A 396 3.55 -17.42 -20.70
C ASP A 396 4.47 -16.18 -20.81
N LEU A 397 4.42 -15.28 -19.82
CA LEU A 397 5.32 -14.12 -19.76
C LEU A 397 6.78 -14.51 -19.48
N ALA A 398 7.03 -15.53 -18.68
CA ALA A 398 8.39 -16.02 -18.44
C ALA A 398 9.00 -16.60 -19.73
N GLN A 399 8.25 -17.44 -20.44
CA GLN A 399 8.64 -17.98 -21.75
C GLN A 399 8.88 -16.87 -22.78
N PHE A 400 7.99 -15.87 -22.81
CA PHE A 400 8.19 -14.71 -23.67
C PHE A 400 9.49 -14.00 -23.39
N ARG A 401 9.83 -13.74 -22.10
CA ARG A 401 11.08 -13.05 -21.73
C ARG A 401 12.33 -13.84 -22.13
N GLU A 402 12.33 -15.16 -21.97
CA GLU A 402 13.40 -16.02 -22.41
C GLU A 402 13.59 -15.97 -23.92
N LEU A 403 12.49 -16.06 -24.69
CA LEU A 403 12.53 -15.99 -26.14
C LEU A 403 12.89 -14.59 -26.66
N GLU A 404 12.43 -13.51 -26.01
CA GLU A 404 12.78 -12.13 -26.33
C GLU A 404 14.30 -11.91 -26.22
N ALA A 405 14.90 -12.39 -25.13
CA ALA A 405 16.34 -12.33 -24.93
C ALA A 405 17.10 -13.15 -26.01
N PHE A 406 16.59 -14.33 -26.35
CA PHE A 406 17.18 -15.18 -27.38
C PHE A 406 17.03 -14.61 -28.80
N SER A 407 15.88 -14.04 -29.15
CA SER A 407 15.59 -13.48 -30.48
C SER A 407 16.50 -12.31 -30.84
N SER A 408 17.07 -11.62 -29.85
CA SER A 408 18.05 -10.55 -30.09
C SER A 408 19.40 -11.08 -30.65
N PHE A 409 19.65 -12.37 -30.50
CA PHE A 409 20.90 -13.03 -30.95
C PHE A 409 20.72 -13.99 -32.13
N SER A 410 19.47 -14.39 -32.47
CA SER A 410 19.18 -15.37 -33.53
C SER A 410 18.01 -14.91 -34.38
N SER A 411 18.22 -14.87 -35.70
CA SER A 411 17.19 -14.51 -36.70
C SER A 411 16.26 -15.68 -37.06
N ASP A 412 16.64 -16.92 -36.77
CA ASP A 412 15.89 -18.12 -37.18
C ASP A 412 15.13 -18.72 -36.00
N LEU A 413 13.90 -18.20 -35.78
CA LEU A 413 12.96 -18.79 -34.85
C LEU A 413 12.00 -19.72 -35.61
N ASP A 414 11.68 -20.86 -35.02
CA ASP A 414 10.61 -21.73 -35.51
C ASP A 414 9.21 -21.07 -35.37
N ALA A 415 8.22 -21.59 -36.09
CA ALA A 415 6.87 -21.01 -36.12
C ALA A 415 6.22 -20.98 -34.72
N ALA A 416 6.47 -21.97 -33.86
CA ALA A 416 5.91 -22.05 -32.52
C ALA A 416 6.53 -20.98 -31.60
N SER A 417 7.85 -20.81 -31.63
CA SER A 417 8.56 -19.77 -30.88
C SER A 417 8.14 -18.37 -31.34
N ARG A 418 7.93 -18.17 -32.63
CA ARG A 418 7.43 -16.89 -33.16
C ARG A 418 6.01 -16.59 -32.67
N ALA A 419 5.10 -17.56 -32.69
CA ALA A 419 3.74 -17.40 -32.16
C ALA A 419 3.74 -17.07 -30.64
N THR A 420 4.67 -17.67 -29.88
CA THR A 420 4.85 -17.36 -28.44
C THR A 420 5.35 -15.95 -28.22
N LEU A 421 6.29 -15.47 -29.04
CA LEU A 421 6.76 -14.08 -29.00
C LEU A 421 5.65 -13.09 -29.34
N ASP A 422 4.91 -13.35 -30.42
CA ASP A 422 3.82 -12.48 -30.88
C ASP A 422 2.71 -12.38 -29.83
N ARG A 423 2.34 -13.49 -29.18
CA ARG A 423 1.39 -13.50 -28.08
C ARG A 423 1.94 -12.78 -26.84
N GLY A 424 3.19 -13.03 -26.50
CA GLY A 424 3.87 -12.41 -25.35
C GLY A 424 3.91 -10.88 -25.47
N GLN A 425 4.21 -10.34 -26.65
CA GLN A 425 4.18 -8.89 -26.90
C GLN A 425 2.78 -8.30 -26.64
N ARG A 426 1.73 -8.98 -27.09
CA ARG A 426 0.33 -8.56 -26.85
C ARG A 426 -0.05 -8.64 -25.39
N LEU A 427 0.41 -9.67 -24.67
CA LEU A 427 0.20 -9.79 -23.22
C LEU A 427 0.89 -8.66 -22.45
N VAL A 428 2.12 -8.30 -22.83
CA VAL A 428 2.83 -7.17 -22.22
C VAL A 428 2.08 -5.87 -22.48
N GLU A 429 1.59 -5.65 -23.71
CA GLU A 429 0.83 -4.44 -24.05
C GLU A 429 -0.52 -4.39 -23.31
N LEU A 430 -1.20 -5.54 -23.20
CA LEU A 430 -2.46 -5.68 -22.47
C LEU A 430 -2.31 -5.35 -20.97
N LEU A 431 -1.19 -5.73 -20.37
CA LEU A 431 -0.92 -5.48 -18.95
C LEU A 431 -0.51 -4.05 -18.63
N LYS A 432 -0.20 -3.23 -19.64
CA LYS A 432 0.02 -1.80 -19.42
C LYS A 432 -1.28 -1.13 -18.99
N GLN A 433 -1.16 -0.24 -18.03
CA GLN A 433 -2.29 0.45 -17.42
C GLN A 433 -1.94 1.88 -17.08
N GLY A 434 -2.87 2.80 -17.30
CA GLY A 434 -2.70 4.21 -16.94
C GLY A 434 -2.67 4.40 -15.43
N GLN A 435 -2.05 5.46 -14.99
CA GLN A 435 -2.03 5.88 -13.60
C GLN A 435 -3.42 6.38 -13.19
N TYR A 436 -3.84 6.09 -11.96
CA TYR A 436 -5.15 6.47 -11.39
C TYR A 436 -6.36 5.96 -12.19
N SER A 437 -6.18 4.80 -12.80
CA SER A 437 -7.20 4.16 -13.63
C SER A 437 -7.32 2.67 -13.27
N PRO A 438 -7.67 2.34 -12.02
CA PRO A 438 -7.83 0.95 -11.61
C PRO A 438 -9.04 0.32 -12.32
N TYR A 439 -8.92 -0.97 -12.66
CA TYR A 439 -10.00 -1.75 -13.28
C TYR A 439 -10.73 -2.58 -12.22
N PRO A 440 -12.07 -2.56 -12.21
CA PRO A 440 -12.86 -3.53 -11.44
C PRO A 440 -12.52 -4.96 -11.83
N VAL A 441 -12.63 -5.88 -10.87
CA VAL A 441 -12.16 -7.27 -11.04
C VAL A 441 -12.84 -7.99 -12.21
N GLU A 442 -14.12 -7.74 -12.47
CA GLU A 442 -14.86 -8.30 -13.59
C GLU A 442 -14.30 -7.84 -14.94
N ARG A 443 -13.91 -6.57 -15.06
CA ARG A 443 -13.25 -6.06 -16.27
C ARG A 443 -11.84 -6.63 -16.45
N GLN A 444 -11.10 -6.80 -15.34
CA GLN A 444 -9.78 -7.43 -15.36
C GLN A 444 -9.88 -8.89 -15.86
N VAL A 445 -10.85 -9.67 -15.36
CA VAL A 445 -11.07 -11.06 -15.77
C VAL A 445 -11.33 -11.16 -17.27
N VAL A 446 -12.20 -10.32 -17.81
CA VAL A 446 -12.51 -10.32 -19.26
C VAL A 446 -11.30 -9.87 -20.08
N SER A 447 -10.57 -8.84 -19.64
CA SER A 447 -9.34 -8.40 -20.28
C SER A 447 -8.27 -9.52 -20.35
N LEU A 448 -8.03 -10.19 -19.22
CA LEU A 448 -7.07 -11.28 -19.17
C LEU A 448 -7.51 -12.50 -19.95
N TRP A 449 -8.82 -12.79 -19.98
CA TRP A 449 -9.38 -13.84 -20.82
C TRP A 449 -9.09 -13.59 -22.32
N LEU A 450 -9.22 -12.36 -22.81
CA LEU A 450 -8.85 -12.02 -24.19
C LEU A 450 -7.39 -12.38 -24.51
N GLY A 451 -6.47 -12.01 -23.61
CA GLY A 451 -5.05 -12.25 -23.81
C GLY A 451 -4.66 -13.73 -23.72
N THR A 452 -5.13 -14.41 -22.68
CA THR A 452 -4.72 -15.79 -22.38
C THR A 452 -5.38 -16.83 -23.30
N THR A 453 -6.55 -16.54 -23.89
CA THR A 453 -7.23 -17.43 -24.86
C THR A 453 -6.84 -17.15 -26.31
N GLY A 454 -5.89 -16.24 -26.56
CA GLY A 454 -5.41 -15.94 -27.94
C GLY A 454 -6.36 -15.10 -28.77
N LYS A 455 -7.39 -14.51 -28.18
CA LYS A 455 -8.34 -13.64 -28.92
C LYS A 455 -7.67 -12.32 -29.40
N LEU A 456 -6.49 -11.99 -28.89
CA LEU A 456 -5.70 -10.84 -29.35
C LEU A 456 -4.71 -11.18 -30.47
N ASP A 457 -4.54 -12.45 -30.85
CA ASP A 457 -3.51 -12.86 -31.81
C ASP A 457 -3.67 -12.20 -33.20
N LYS A 458 -4.93 -11.85 -33.60
CA LYS A 458 -5.24 -11.12 -34.82
C LYS A 458 -5.08 -9.60 -34.72
N VAL A 459 -4.95 -9.06 -33.48
CA VAL A 459 -4.91 -7.62 -33.23
C VAL A 459 -3.45 -7.12 -33.34
N PRO A 460 -3.16 -6.06 -34.13
CA PRO A 460 -1.83 -5.44 -34.11
C PRO A 460 -1.44 -4.98 -32.69
N VAL A 461 -0.17 -5.14 -32.31
CA VAL A 461 0.33 -4.80 -30.96
C VAL A 461 0.00 -3.34 -30.59
N SER A 462 0.10 -2.40 -31.53
CA SER A 462 -0.24 -0.97 -31.33
C SER A 462 -1.70 -0.74 -30.95
N GLU A 463 -2.60 -1.63 -31.37
CA GLU A 463 -4.05 -1.48 -31.21
C GLU A 463 -4.60 -2.28 -30.01
N VAL A 464 -3.79 -3.10 -29.35
CA VAL A 464 -4.24 -3.98 -28.26
C VAL A 464 -4.96 -3.21 -27.16
N ARG A 465 -4.42 -2.08 -26.72
CA ARG A 465 -5.03 -1.27 -25.63
C ARG A 465 -6.36 -0.63 -26.06
N ARG A 466 -6.44 -0.16 -27.30
CA ARG A 466 -7.68 0.41 -27.84
C ARG A 466 -8.74 -0.68 -27.99
N PHE A 467 -8.34 -1.83 -28.57
CA PHE A 467 -9.22 -2.99 -28.70
C PHE A 467 -9.74 -3.46 -27.33
N GLU A 468 -8.87 -3.59 -26.33
CA GLU A 468 -9.24 -3.94 -24.96
C GLU A 468 -10.31 -2.97 -24.42
N SER A 469 -10.03 -1.67 -24.46
CA SER A 469 -10.93 -0.64 -23.91
C SER A 469 -12.30 -0.66 -24.57
N GLU A 470 -12.34 -0.66 -25.92
CA GLU A 470 -13.58 -0.67 -26.68
C GLU A 470 -14.36 -1.98 -26.50
N PHE A 471 -13.65 -3.13 -26.43
CA PHE A 471 -14.30 -4.42 -26.19
C PHE A 471 -14.89 -4.52 -24.77
N LEU A 472 -14.17 -4.07 -23.75
CA LEU A 472 -14.69 -4.06 -22.37
C LEU A 472 -15.95 -3.19 -22.26
N ASP A 473 -16.00 -2.07 -22.98
CA ASP A 473 -17.19 -1.21 -23.04
C ASP A 473 -18.32 -1.86 -23.86
N PHE A 474 -17.99 -2.56 -24.95
CA PHE A 474 -18.94 -3.33 -25.74
C PHE A 474 -19.63 -4.42 -24.91
N VAL A 475 -18.84 -5.19 -24.13
CA VAL A 475 -19.38 -6.20 -23.19
C VAL A 475 -20.25 -5.54 -22.12
N GLY A 476 -19.83 -4.38 -21.61
CA GLY A 476 -20.58 -3.66 -20.57
C GLY A 476 -21.92 -3.06 -21.05
N ARG A 477 -22.04 -2.74 -22.35
CA ARG A 477 -23.29 -2.25 -22.95
C ARG A 477 -24.21 -3.37 -23.43
N GLY A 478 -23.61 -4.55 -23.65
CA GLY A 478 -24.35 -5.72 -24.10
C GLY A 478 -25.20 -6.31 -22.96
N ASP A 479 -26.40 -6.78 -23.31
CA ASP A 479 -27.34 -7.40 -22.37
C ASP A 479 -26.95 -8.88 -22.06
N ASN A 480 -25.64 -9.13 -21.92
CA ASN A 480 -25.09 -10.49 -21.80
C ASN A 480 -24.84 -10.94 -20.35
N GLY A 481 -24.99 -10.03 -19.38
CA GLY A 481 -24.90 -10.34 -17.94
C GLY A 481 -23.54 -10.84 -17.42
N VAL A 482 -22.49 -10.85 -18.26
CA VAL A 482 -21.17 -11.42 -17.91
C VAL A 482 -20.54 -10.75 -16.69
N TYR A 483 -20.55 -9.41 -16.66
CA TYR A 483 -19.98 -8.69 -15.51
C TYR A 483 -20.75 -8.94 -14.22
N ASP A 484 -22.08 -9.03 -14.30
CA ASP A 484 -22.93 -9.31 -13.14
C ASP A 484 -22.74 -10.75 -12.62
N GLU A 485 -22.57 -11.71 -13.54
CA GLU A 485 -22.24 -13.09 -13.18
C GLU A 485 -20.90 -13.15 -12.44
N ILE A 486 -19.84 -12.54 -12.98
CA ILE A 486 -18.52 -12.54 -12.32
C ILE A 486 -18.60 -11.86 -10.96
N ARG A 487 -19.34 -10.74 -10.85
CA ARG A 487 -19.47 -9.97 -9.62
C ARG A 487 -20.20 -10.74 -8.52
N THR A 488 -21.25 -11.48 -8.89
CA THR A 488 -22.11 -12.21 -7.94
C THR A 488 -21.56 -13.60 -7.62
N SER A 489 -21.22 -14.40 -8.65
CA SER A 489 -20.76 -15.79 -8.48
C SER A 489 -19.28 -15.89 -8.12
N ARG A 490 -18.49 -14.82 -8.38
CA ARG A 490 -17.02 -14.79 -8.31
C ARG A 490 -16.34 -15.85 -9.19
N ALA A 491 -17.06 -16.37 -10.17
CA ALA A 491 -16.61 -17.39 -11.13
C ALA A 491 -16.89 -16.93 -12.55
N LEU A 492 -16.20 -17.53 -13.52
CA LEU A 492 -16.45 -17.37 -14.94
C LEU A 492 -17.02 -18.71 -15.43
N GLY A 493 -18.35 -18.79 -15.58
CA GLY A 493 -19.06 -19.99 -16.00
C GLY A 493 -18.98 -20.22 -17.51
N ASP A 494 -19.35 -21.43 -17.96
CA ASP A 494 -19.32 -21.81 -19.37
C ASP A 494 -20.27 -20.95 -20.22
N ASP A 495 -21.41 -20.53 -19.67
CA ASP A 495 -22.37 -19.65 -20.34
C ASP A 495 -21.77 -18.24 -20.56
N ALA A 496 -21.07 -17.70 -19.56
CA ALA A 496 -20.35 -16.44 -19.66
C ALA A 496 -19.21 -16.52 -20.69
N VAL A 497 -18.44 -17.61 -20.70
CA VAL A 497 -17.40 -17.85 -21.71
C VAL A 497 -18.00 -17.91 -23.12
N SER A 498 -19.08 -18.66 -23.31
CA SER A 498 -19.79 -18.75 -24.59
C SER A 498 -20.35 -17.39 -25.06
N SER A 499 -20.78 -16.56 -24.11
CA SER A 499 -21.25 -15.20 -24.40
C SER A 499 -20.09 -14.28 -24.79
N LEU A 500 -18.92 -14.40 -24.13
CA LEU A 500 -17.71 -13.66 -24.49
C LEU A 500 -17.17 -14.07 -25.85
N GLU A 501 -17.22 -15.38 -26.21
CA GLU A 501 -16.80 -15.86 -27.53
C GLU A 501 -17.66 -15.26 -28.65
N ARG A 502 -18.97 -15.25 -28.47
CA ARG A 502 -19.88 -14.61 -29.42
C ARG A 502 -19.68 -13.10 -29.53
N ALA A 503 -19.44 -12.47 -28.36
CA ALA A 503 -19.18 -11.03 -28.28
C ALA A 503 -17.90 -10.65 -29.03
N VAL A 504 -16.80 -11.41 -28.86
CA VAL A 504 -15.53 -11.11 -29.52
C VAL A 504 -15.60 -11.31 -31.05
N GLU A 505 -16.28 -12.36 -31.52
CA GLU A 505 -16.48 -12.58 -32.96
C GLU A 505 -17.30 -11.45 -33.58
N SER A 506 -18.37 -11.01 -32.90
CA SER A 506 -19.16 -9.85 -33.36
C SER A 506 -18.32 -8.57 -33.35
N PHE A 507 -17.46 -8.40 -32.32
CA PHE A 507 -16.66 -7.19 -32.16
C PHE A 507 -15.52 -7.09 -33.18
N TYR A 508 -14.93 -8.20 -33.62
CA TYR A 508 -13.94 -8.18 -34.72
C TYR A 508 -14.50 -7.54 -36.01
N GLY A 509 -15.79 -7.74 -36.30
CA GLY A 509 -16.43 -7.11 -37.48
C GLY A 509 -16.69 -5.61 -37.34
N GLN A 510 -16.73 -5.11 -36.12
CA GLN A 510 -17.01 -3.69 -35.80
C GLN A 510 -15.74 -2.88 -35.60
N PHE A 511 -14.64 -3.54 -35.18
CA PHE A 511 -13.38 -2.87 -34.88
C PHE A 511 -12.66 -2.47 -36.17
N GLN A 512 -12.47 -1.17 -36.34
CA GLN A 512 -11.78 -0.60 -37.52
C GLN A 512 -10.32 -0.30 -37.16
N LEU A 513 -9.40 -0.77 -37.98
CA LEU A 513 -7.99 -0.40 -37.91
C LEU A 513 -7.80 1.05 -38.39
N PRO A 514 -6.70 1.73 -37.94
CA PRO A 514 -6.43 3.11 -38.36
C PRO A 514 -6.31 3.33 -39.87
N ASP A 515 -5.94 2.29 -40.62
CA ASP A 515 -5.85 2.25 -42.07
C ASP A 515 -7.17 1.96 -42.77
N GLY A 516 -8.26 1.80 -42.01
CA GLY A 516 -9.60 1.45 -42.50
C GLY A 516 -9.78 -0.05 -42.75
N GLY A 517 -8.79 -0.87 -42.46
CA GLY A 517 -8.87 -2.33 -42.51
C GLY A 517 -9.77 -2.91 -41.42
N SER A 518 -10.37 -4.08 -41.71
CA SER A 518 -11.12 -4.88 -40.73
C SER A 518 -10.27 -6.03 -40.19
N LEU A 519 -10.43 -6.41 -38.90
CA LEU A 519 -9.83 -7.63 -38.36
C LEU A 519 -10.40 -8.92 -38.94
N LEU A 520 -11.59 -8.83 -39.53
CA LEU A 520 -12.14 -9.84 -40.42
C LEU A 520 -11.59 -9.59 -41.81
N LEU A 521 -10.29 -9.66 -41.99
CA LEU A 521 -9.77 -9.85 -43.33
C LEU A 521 -10.34 -11.18 -43.85
N ASN A 522 -11.09 -11.11 -44.95
CA ASN A 522 -11.17 -12.19 -45.90
C ASN A 522 -9.72 -12.46 -46.34
N GLU A 523 -8.94 -13.23 -45.57
CA GLU A 523 -7.89 -14.00 -46.20
C GLU A 523 -8.67 -14.83 -47.24
N PRO A 524 -8.41 -14.65 -48.58
CA PRO A 524 -8.91 -15.61 -49.51
C PRO A 524 -8.44 -16.96 -48.95
N GLU A 525 -9.36 -17.90 -48.73
CA GLU A 525 -8.99 -19.27 -48.43
C GLU A 525 -7.82 -19.55 -49.36
N ALA A 526 -6.66 -19.88 -48.77
CA ALA A 526 -5.52 -20.20 -49.62
C ALA A 526 -5.96 -21.40 -50.42
N GLU A 527 -6.45 -21.15 -51.63
CA GLU A 527 -6.75 -22.19 -52.58
C GLU A 527 -5.48 -23.01 -52.69
N ALA A 528 -5.59 -24.27 -52.25
CA ALA A 528 -4.47 -25.18 -52.33
C ALA A 528 -4.00 -25.15 -53.77
N MET A 529 -2.81 -24.57 -54.04
CA MET A 529 -2.22 -24.46 -55.35
C MET A 529 -2.38 -25.80 -56.06
N ASP A 530 -3.11 -25.80 -57.17
CA ASP A 530 -3.38 -26.98 -57.94
C ASP A 530 -2.07 -27.70 -58.24
N ALA A 531 -2.07 -29.02 -58.15
CA ALA A 531 -0.88 -29.83 -58.39
C ALA A 531 -0.21 -29.57 -59.75
N SER A 532 -0.94 -28.96 -60.69
CA SER A 532 -0.46 -28.51 -62.01
C SER A 532 0.34 -27.20 -61.98
N GLU A 533 0.22 -26.37 -60.94
CA GLU A 533 0.93 -25.09 -60.77
C GLU A 533 2.19 -25.23 -59.94
N ARG A 534 2.47 -26.43 -59.38
CA ARG A 534 3.76 -26.76 -58.74
C ARG A 534 4.84 -26.90 -59.79
N GLY A 535 5.25 -25.78 -60.42
CA GLY A 535 6.40 -25.71 -61.28
C GLY A 535 7.62 -26.15 -60.49
N GLN A 536 8.09 -27.35 -60.78
CA GLN A 536 9.40 -27.80 -60.30
C GLN A 536 10.47 -26.95 -60.99
N GLU A 537 10.88 -25.85 -60.43
CA GLU A 537 12.16 -25.23 -60.79
C GLU A 537 13.27 -26.18 -60.36
N ARG A 538 13.75 -27.02 -61.31
CA ARG A 538 15.01 -27.76 -61.18
C ARG A 538 16.14 -26.74 -61.28
N VAL A 539 16.70 -26.37 -60.16
CA VAL A 539 17.97 -25.65 -60.11
C VAL A 539 19.07 -26.59 -60.66
N GLN A 540 19.43 -26.35 -61.91
CA GLN A 540 20.62 -26.98 -62.52
C GLN A 540 21.84 -26.27 -61.97
N VAL A 541 22.53 -26.91 -61.02
CA VAL A 541 23.87 -26.49 -60.59
C VAL A 541 24.87 -26.83 -61.72
N LYS A 542 25.29 -25.83 -62.50
CA LYS A 542 26.46 -25.96 -63.41
C LYS A 542 27.69 -26.06 -62.53
N ARG A 543 28.27 -27.25 -62.45
CA ARG A 543 29.65 -27.42 -61.98
C ARG A 543 30.57 -26.83 -63.05
N SER A 544 31.29 -25.75 -62.76
CA SER A 544 32.41 -25.29 -63.51
C SER A 544 33.60 -26.24 -63.28
N ALA A 545 34.23 -26.66 -64.36
CA ALA A 545 35.41 -27.49 -64.39
C ALA A 545 36.68 -26.77 -63.85
#